data_166d4c079716c6d11e62d761a616821d
#
_entry.id   166d4c079716c6d11e62d761a616821d
#
_cell.length_a   1.000
_cell.length_b   1.000
_cell.length_c   1.000
_cell.angle_alpha   90.00
_cell.angle_beta   90.00
_cell.angle_gamma   90.00
#
_symmetry.space_group_name_H-M   'P 1'
#
loop_
_entity.id
_entity.type
_entity.pdbx_description
1 polymer ?
#
loop_
_entity_poly.entity_id
_entity_poly.type
_entity_poly.pdbx_seq_one_letter_code
_entity_poly.pdbx_strand_id
1 'polypeptide(L)'
;MVQFHTRRNAFLNNNDEIYEVVMIAGQSGPSVYVPKGNLNTATDAFGRLRVGSPHTLFDNSFRYNDNTEKWNQKITGTGTVTHNADQGLIDLTIGTAENDEIIRETSRVFQYQPGKSLLSLNTFSMGTAQENVRMRIGYYGKENGIYFERDGEELYIVKRSAVSGSIVETRVPQSQWNTNKLDGLSIISPNFNSDRSHIFWTDFEWLGVGSVRTGFVINGQFIICHIFHHANHIEGTYMTTATLPIRYEVKNTGASTGATLKQICSTVISEGGYSALSLARGASTALTGKNLSQIRFRPLINIRLKSGRTDGVVIPTEAMVYGLQQAAFKFAIIKGSSVNSPSWESLDDLSDVEYDTSADSINTIGTIVKEGIFVGDNKGGSTIINLMDMNHSLQLSRGIIDSDSAGDILTLAAISTTNNDDAVGSISWQEH
;
A
#
# COMPACT_ATOMS: atom_id res chain seq x y z
N MET A 1 -16.35 -7.35 40.20
CA MET A 1 -15.94 -8.71 39.83
C MET A 1 -17.03 -9.27 38.92
N VAL A 2 -16.78 -9.26 37.59
CA VAL A 2 -17.77 -9.77 36.61
C VAL A 2 -17.54 -11.28 36.47
N GLN A 3 -18.51 -12.08 36.90
CA GLN A 3 -18.45 -13.53 36.71
C GLN A 3 -18.84 -13.85 35.27
N PHE A 4 -17.91 -14.38 34.50
CA PHE A 4 -18.21 -14.93 33.19
C PHE A 4 -18.76 -16.36 33.32
N HIS A 5 -20.00 -16.53 32.94
CA HIS A 5 -20.57 -17.87 32.78
C HIS A 5 -20.36 -18.35 31.36
N THR A 6 -19.46 -19.31 31.17
CA THR A 6 -19.36 -20.08 29.94
C THR A 6 -20.33 -21.23 29.93
N ARG A 7 -21.30 -21.23 29.02
CA ARG A 7 -22.07 -22.45 28.71
C ARG A 7 -21.30 -23.22 27.64
N ARG A 8 -20.93 -24.46 27.97
CA ARG A 8 -20.36 -25.39 27.01
C ARG A 8 -21.50 -26.27 26.48
N ASN A 9 -21.77 -26.16 25.17
CA ASN A 9 -22.67 -27.09 24.49
C ASN A 9 -21.82 -27.86 23.47
N ALA A 10 -21.76 -29.18 23.59
CA ALA A 10 -21.17 -30.06 22.62
C ALA A 10 -22.23 -30.51 21.61
N PHE A 11 -21.96 -30.38 20.33
CA PHE A 11 -22.80 -30.87 19.26
C PHE A 11 -22.04 -31.90 18.43
N LEU A 12 -22.71 -32.94 17.97
CA LEU A 12 -22.21 -33.89 16.99
C LEU A 12 -22.66 -33.44 15.60
N ASN A 13 -21.74 -33.42 14.63
CA ASN A 13 -22.10 -33.28 13.21
C ASN A 13 -22.41 -34.68 12.61
N ASN A 14 -22.84 -34.70 11.35
CA ASN A 14 -23.14 -35.93 10.61
C ASN A 14 -21.94 -36.87 10.41
N ASN A 15 -20.71 -36.47 10.86
CA ASN A 15 -19.47 -37.24 10.76
C ASN A 15 -18.92 -37.65 12.14
N ASP A 16 -19.74 -37.61 13.20
CA ASP A 16 -19.35 -37.94 14.58
C ASP A 16 -18.21 -37.09 15.18
N GLU A 17 -17.96 -35.91 14.64
CA GLU A 17 -17.00 -34.97 15.22
C GLU A 17 -17.67 -34.15 16.34
N ILE A 18 -16.98 -34.07 17.49
CA ILE A 18 -17.42 -33.29 18.65
C ILE A 18 -16.94 -31.86 18.52
N TYR A 19 -17.87 -30.90 18.54
CA TYR A 19 -17.57 -29.48 18.53
C TYR A 19 -17.89 -28.82 19.86
N GLU A 20 -16.99 -27.99 20.34
CA GLU A 20 -17.19 -27.16 21.53
C GLU A 20 -17.50 -25.72 21.09
N VAL A 21 -18.72 -25.24 21.43
CA VAL A 21 -19.10 -23.85 21.15
C VAL A 21 -18.76 -23.02 22.38
N VAL A 22 -17.80 -22.10 22.26
CA VAL A 22 -17.51 -21.13 23.30
C VAL A 22 -18.34 -19.89 23.04
N MET A 23 -19.36 -19.64 23.87
CA MET A 23 -20.11 -18.39 23.87
C MET A 23 -19.45 -17.38 24.80
N ILE A 24 -19.01 -16.24 24.29
CA ILE A 24 -18.56 -15.11 25.10
C ILE A 24 -19.81 -14.32 25.54
N ALA A 25 -20.08 -14.28 26.84
CA ALA A 25 -21.23 -13.56 27.38
C ALA A 25 -21.12 -12.06 27.07
N GLY A 26 -22.14 -11.48 26.41
CA GLY A 26 -22.27 -10.06 26.12
C GLY A 26 -22.30 -9.67 24.64
N GLN A 27 -22.17 -10.62 23.71
CA GLN A 27 -22.39 -10.35 22.29
C GLN A 27 -23.66 -11.05 21.77
N SER A 28 -24.60 -10.27 21.28
CA SER A 28 -25.71 -10.73 20.44
C SER A 28 -25.23 -10.85 18.99
N GLY A 29 -24.49 -11.91 18.68
CA GLY A 29 -23.98 -12.18 17.34
C GLY A 29 -23.86 -13.69 17.08
N PRO A 30 -23.65 -14.12 15.83
CA PRO A 30 -23.51 -15.53 15.52
C PRO A 30 -22.33 -16.14 16.27
N SER A 31 -22.53 -17.33 16.82
CA SER A 31 -21.53 -18.09 17.57
C SER A 31 -20.30 -18.32 16.69
N VAL A 32 -19.12 -17.98 17.18
CA VAL A 32 -17.87 -18.30 16.48
C VAL A 32 -17.62 -19.80 16.66
N TYR A 33 -17.58 -20.50 15.55
CA TYR A 33 -17.32 -21.92 15.49
C TYR A 33 -15.81 -22.16 15.47
N VAL A 34 -15.26 -22.76 16.53
CA VAL A 34 -13.83 -23.11 16.59
C VAL A 34 -13.71 -24.63 16.67
N PRO A 35 -13.10 -25.29 15.67
CA PRO A 35 -12.81 -26.71 15.72
C PRO A 35 -11.93 -27.05 16.92
N LYS A 36 -12.23 -28.11 17.63
CA LYS A 36 -11.57 -28.53 18.89
C LYS A 36 -10.03 -28.70 18.76
N GLY A 37 -9.52 -28.95 17.58
CA GLY A 37 -8.08 -29.11 17.33
C GLY A 37 -7.26 -27.80 17.29
N ASN A 38 -7.90 -26.63 17.14
CA ASN A 38 -7.21 -25.36 16.94
C ASN A 38 -7.24 -24.40 18.15
N LEU A 39 -7.93 -24.75 19.24
CA LEU A 39 -8.02 -23.90 20.43
C LEU A 39 -6.66 -23.70 21.13
N ASN A 40 -5.76 -24.68 21.07
CA ASN A 40 -4.44 -24.59 21.71
C ASN A 40 -3.53 -23.55 21.05
N THR A 41 -3.75 -23.22 19.77
CA THR A 41 -2.98 -22.20 19.04
C THR A 41 -3.61 -20.80 19.12
N ALA A 42 -4.90 -20.72 19.45
CA ALA A 42 -5.61 -19.46 19.65
C ALA A 42 -5.36 -18.83 21.02
N THR A 43 -4.66 -19.51 21.92
CA THR A 43 -4.31 -19.01 23.27
C THR A 43 -2.81 -18.84 23.42
N ASP A 44 -2.40 -17.90 24.29
CA ASP A 44 -1.01 -17.74 24.72
C ASP A 44 -0.63 -18.82 25.77
N ALA A 45 0.63 -18.78 26.27
CA ALA A 45 1.13 -19.71 27.28
C ALA A 45 0.39 -19.64 28.63
N PHE A 46 -0.37 -18.57 28.87
CA PHE A 46 -1.21 -18.39 30.05
C PHE A 46 -2.67 -18.77 29.80
N GLY A 47 -3.02 -19.31 28.62
CA GLY A 47 -4.38 -19.69 28.26
C GLY A 47 -5.31 -18.51 27.88
N ARG A 48 -4.74 -17.31 27.64
CA ARG A 48 -5.51 -16.14 27.21
C ARG A 48 -5.68 -16.18 25.69
N LEU A 49 -6.86 -15.82 25.19
CA LEU A 49 -7.08 -15.71 23.74
C LEU A 49 -6.10 -14.70 23.11
N ARG A 50 -5.48 -15.11 22.01
CA ARG A 50 -4.70 -14.21 21.16
C ARG A 50 -5.66 -13.42 20.30
N VAL A 51 -5.84 -12.14 20.64
CA VAL A 51 -6.69 -11.19 19.90
C VAL A 51 -5.84 -10.05 19.39
N GLY A 52 -6.12 -9.58 18.19
CA GLY A 52 -5.48 -8.42 17.57
C GLY A 52 -6.51 -7.35 17.23
N SER A 53 -6.06 -6.10 17.11
CA SER A 53 -6.87 -5.02 16.54
C SER A 53 -6.40 -4.77 15.12
N PRO A 54 -7.26 -4.86 14.10
CA PRO A 54 -6.89 -4.52 12.74
C PRO A 54 -6.42 -3.08 12.63
N HIS A 55 -5.40 -2.83 11.82
CA HIS A 55 -4.91 -1.50 11.51
C HIS A 55 -4.94 -1.27 10.00
N THR A 56 -5.71 -0.28 9.55
CA THR A 56 -5.81 0.05 8.13
C THR A 56 -4.56 0.80 7.69
N LEU A 57 -3.76 0.18 6.84
CA LEU A 57 -2.57 0.80 6.24
C LEU A 57 -2.94 1.66 5.03
N PHE A 58 -4.01 1.29 4.33
CA PHE A 58 -4.50 1.97 3.14
C PHE A 58 -5.98 1.74 2.94
N ASP A 59 -6.67 2.79 2.55
CA ASP A 59 -8.03 2.75 2.02
C ASP A 59 -8.18 3.74 0.89
N ASN A 60 -8.93 3.39 -0.12
CA ASN A 60 -9.24 4.28 -1.22
C ASN A 60 -10.54 3.94 -1.91
N SER A 61 -11.32 4.97 -2.20
CA SER A 61 -12.47 4.99 -3.09
C SER A 61 -12.40 6.22 -4.00
N PHE A 62 -13.14 6.23 -5.10
CA PHE A 62 -13.02 7.25 -6.15
C PHE A 62 -14.26 8.11 -6.27
N ARG A 63 -14.84 8.55 -5.15
CA ARG A 63 -16.08 9.32 -5.16
C ARG A 63 -15.98 10.67 -5.89
N TYR A 64 -14.87 11.39 -5.69
CA TYR A 64 -14.73 12.77 -6.16
C TYR A 64 -13.68 12.99 -7.23
N ASN A 65 -12.64 12.16 -7.27
CA ASN A 65 -11.50 12.30 -8.18
C ASN A 65 -10.77 10.96 -8.35
N ASP A 66 -9.74 10.97 -9.18
CA ASP A 66 -8.90 9.80 -9.49
C ASP A 66 -7.80 9.53 -8.45
N ASN A 67 -7.67 10.38 -7.42
CA ASN A 67 -6.68 10.25 -6.33
C ASN A 67 -5.23 10.07 -6.84
N THR A 68 -4.77 10.93 -7.72
CA THR A 68 -3.39 10.89 -8.26
C THR A 68 -2.30 10.98 -7.18
N GLU A 69 -2.61 11.50 -6.00
CA GLU A 69 -1.70 11.52 -4.85
C GLU A 69 -1.44 10.13 -4.23
N LYS A 70 -2.41 9.22 -4.39
CA LYS A 70 -2.36 7.85 -3.86
C LYS A 70 -2.00 6.82 -4.92
N TRP A 71 -2.11 7.17 -6.21
CA TRP A 71 -1.99 6.26 -7.34
C TRP A 71 -1.10 6.82 -8.42
N ASN A 72 -0.07 6.07 -8.76
CA ASN A 72 0.73 6.28 -9.97
C ASN A 72 0.10 5.55 -11.15
N GLN A 73 0.33 6.06 -12.36
CA GLN A 73 -0.13 5.41 -13.59
C GLN A 73 0.94 5.42 -14.66
N LYS A 74 0.98 4.35 -15.43
CA LYS A 74 1.82 4.20 -16.63
C LYS A 74 0.92 3.77 -17.77
N ILE A 75 0.96 4.53 -18.86
CA ILE A 75 0.17 4.27 -20.07
C ILE A 75 1.16 4.05 -21.21
N THR A 76 1.02 2.93 -21.88
CA THR A 76 1.74 2.59 -23.12
C THR A 76 0.72 2.49 -24.25
N GLY A 77 1.00 3.14 -25.38
CA GLY A 77 0.08 3.17 -26.52
C GLY A 77 -1.07 4.17 -26.36
N THR A 78 -2.27 3.78 -26.72
CA THR A 78 -3.44 4.67 -26.87
C THR A 78 -4.45 4.60 -25.72
N GLY A 79 -4.07 3.99 -24.59
CA GLY A 79 -4.93 3.83 -23.43
C GLY A 79 -5.32 5.14 -22.73
N THR A 80 -6.41 5.13 -21.98
CA THR A 80 -6.90 6.25 -21.17
C THR A 80 -7.26 5.80 -19.77
N VAL A 81 -7.02 6.68 -18.78
CA VAL A 81 -7.46 6.52 -17.39
C VAL A 81 -8.47 7.62 -17.12
N THR A 82 -9.71 7.26 -16.82
CA THR A 82 -10.81 8.23 -16.68
C THR A 82 -11.58 8.02 -15.39
N HIS A 83 -11.75 9.09 -14.62
CA HIS A 83 -12.63 9.08 -13.45
C HIS A 83 -14.10 9.08 -13.88
N ASN A 84 -14.85 8.08 -13.45
CA ASN A 84 -16.28 7.96 -13.65
C ASN A 84 -17.00 8.42 -12.36
N ALA A 85 -17.39 9.68 -12.33
CA ALA A 85 -18.00 10.31 -11.15
C ALA A 85 -19.36 9.70 -10.79
N ASP A 86 -20.14 9.28 -11.78
CA ASP A 86 -21.48 8.70 -11.55
C ASP A 86 -21.40 7.32 -10.86
N GLN A 87 -20.35 6.56 -11.12
CA GLN A 87 -20.11 5.24 -10.53
C GLN A 87 -19.08 5.26 -9.39
N GLY A 88 -18.35 6.37 -9.22
CA GLY A 88 -17.30 6.50 -8.19
C GLY A 88 -16.15 5.53 -8.39
N LEU A 89 -15.70 5.34 -9.63
CA LEU A 89 -14.65 4.41 -10.02
C LEU A 89 -13.72 5.00 -11.08
N ILE A 90 -12.67 4.25 -11.44
CA ILE A 90 -11.75 4.60 -12.51
C ILE A 90 -11.89 3.58 -13.64
N ASP A 91 -12.09 4.06 -14.85
CA ASP A 91 -12.06 3.29 -16.08
C ASP A 91 -10.63 3.29 -16.65
N LEU A 92 -10.01 2.12 -16.73
CA LEU A 92 -8.72 1.88 -17.38
C LEU A 92 -9.01 1.28 -18.75
N THR A 93 -9.03 2.09 -19.79
CA THR A 93 -9.44 1.70 -21.13
C THR A 93 -8.23 1.64 -22.06
N ILE A 94 -7.92 0.46 -22.60
CA ILE A 94 -6.89 0.27 -23.63
C ILE A 94 -7.49 0.34 -25.03
N GLY A 95 -6.65 0.76 -25.99
CA GLY A 95 -7.02 0.74 -27.40
C GLY A 95 -6.98 -0.69 -28.01
N THR A 96 -6.78 -0.75 -29.33
CA THR A 96 -6.86 -2.02 -30.08
C THR A 96 -5.49 -2.57 -30.47
N ALA A 97 -4.43 -1.78 -30.31
CA ALA A 97 -3.10 -2.17 -30.75
C ALA A 97 -2.45 -3.17 -29.79
N GLU A 98 -1.66 -4.07 -30.35
CA GLU A 98 -0.79 -4.94 -29.54
C GLU A 98 0.12 -4.10 -28.67
N ASN A 99 0.33 -4.55 -27.41
CA ASN A 99 1.12 -3.88 -26.37
C ASN A 99 0.54 -2.57 -25.83
N ASP A 100 -0.70 -2.16 -26.20
CA ASP A 100 -1.40 -1.15 -25.41
C ASP A 100 -1.54 -1.65 -23.97
N GLU A 101 -1.10 -0.85 -23.02
CA GLU A 101 -1.04 -1.25 -21.61
C GLU A 101 -1.33 -0.07 -20.70
N ILE A 102 -2.11 -0.32 -19.67
CA ILE A 102 -2.26 0.61 -18.55
C ILE A 102 -1.92 -0.14 -17.27
N ILE A 103 -1.00 0.43 -16.50
CA ILE A 103 -0.70 0.02 -15.15
C ILE A 103 -1.06 1.17 -14.22
N ARG A 104 -1.85 0.85 -13.20
CA ARG A 104 -2.17 1.77 -12.11
C ARG A 104 -1.83 1.10 -10.79
N GLU A 105 -0.91 1.68 -10.04
CA GLU A 105 -0.48 1.14 -8.75
C GLU A 105 -0.40 2.21 -7.67
N THR A 106 -0.46 1.81 -6.41
CA THR A 106 -0.33 2.75 -5.30
C THR A 106 1.04 3.42 -5.34
N SER A 107 1.07 4.74 -5.10
CA SER A 107 2.30 5.55 -5.06
C SER A 107 3.26 5.13 -3.93
N ARG A 108 2.80 4.29 -3.01
CA ARG A 108 3.55 3.73 -1.89
C ARG A 108 3.35 2.23 -1.77
N VAL A 109 4.26 1.58 -1.09
CA VAL A 109 4.18 0.17 -0.68
C VAL A 109 3.69 0.05 0.75
N PHE A 110 3.23 -1.14 1.14
CA PHE A 110 2.69 -1.39 2.47
C PHE A 110 3.59 -2.35 3.22
N GLN A 111 4.09 -1.89 4.36
CA GLN A 111 4.99 -2.67 5.19
C GLN A 111 4.31 -3.94 5.70
N TYR A 112 4.90 -5.08 5.41
CA TYR A 112 4.60 -6.32 6.09
C TYR A 112 5.38 -6.38 7.41
N GLN A 113 4.70 -6.70 8.50
CA GLN A 113 5.35 -6.91 9.81
C GLN A 113 5.33 -8.40 10.18
N PRO A 114 6.50 -9.05 10.35
CA PRO A 114 6.58 -10.47 10.71
C PRO A 114 5.75 -10.81 11.95
N GLY A 115 5.01 -11.91 11.87
CA GLY A 115 4.11 -12.35 12.93
C GLY A 115 2.71 -11.73 12.92
N LYS A 116 2.41 -10.90 11.90
CA LYS A 116 1.07 -10.36 11.66
C LYS A 116 0.58 -10.82 10.28
N SER A 117 -0.73 -10.94 10.12
CA SER A 117 -1.34 -11.21 8.81
C SER A 117 -1.60 -9.89 8.08
N LEU A 118 -1.38 -9.86 6.78
CA LEU A 118 -1.69 -8.72 5.91
C LEU A 118 -2.82 -9.11 4.95
N LEU A 119 -3.95 -8.41 5.07
CA LEU A 119 -5.13 -8.58 4.22
C LEU A 119 -5.25 -7.45 3.22
N SER A 120 -5.28 -7.78 1.93
CA SER A 120 -5.63 -6.82 0.87
C SER A 120 -6.98 -7.19 0.24
N LEU A 121 -7.83 -6.19 0.00
CA LEU A 121 -9.08 -6.35 -0.74
C LEU A 121 -9.11 -5.36 -1.89
N ASN A 122 -9.47 -5.86 -3.07
CA ASN A 122 -9.50 -5.08 -4.30
C ASN A 122 -10.83 -5.31 -5.02
N THR A 123 -11.58 -4.24 -5.25
CA THR A 123 -12.86 -4.28 -5.94
C THR A 123 -12.70 -3.80 -7.37
N PHE A 124 -13.22 -4.58 -8.31
CA PHE A 124 -13.03 -4.34 -9.73
C PHE A 124 -14.17 -4.95 -10.58
N SER A 125 -14.19 -4.58 -11.87
CA SER A 125 -14.94 -5.27 -12.91
C SER A 125 -14.09 -5.34 -14.18
N MET A 126 -14.03 -6.53 -14.79
CA MET A 126 -13.26 -6.78 -16.02
C MET A 126 -14.09 -6.67 -17.28
N GLY A 127 -15.43 -6.56 -17.15
CA GLY A 127 -16.34 -6.63 -18.28
C GLY A 127 -16.25 -7.97 -19.04
N THR A 128 -16.82 -8.01 -20.22
CA THR A 128 -16.82 -9.24 -21.06
C THR A 128 -15.41 -9.63 -21.46
N ALA A 129 -15.11 -10.93 -21.38
CA ALA A 129 -13.82 -11.48 -21.78
C ALA A 129 -13.56 -11.24 -23.28
N GLN A 130 -12.31 -10.94 -23.61
CA GLN A 130 -11.88 -10.71 -24.99
C GLN A 130 -10.56 -11.41 -25.26
N GLU A 131 -10.44 -11.97 -26.45
CA GLU A 131 -9.19 -12.56 -26.93
C GLU A 131 -8.07 -11.51 -26.94
N ASN A 132 -6.86 -11.92 -26.63
CA ASN A 132 -5.65 -11.08 -26.56
C ASN A 132 -5.72 -9.92 -25.54
N VAL A 133 -6.61 -10.01 -24.56
CA VAL A 133 -6.68 -9.03 -23.44
C VAL A 133 -6.35 -9.74 -22.16
N ARG A 134 -5.33 -9.23 -21.46
CA ARG A 134 -4.94 -9.68 -20.12
C ARG A 134 -5.19 -8.60 -19.09
N MET A 135 -5.86 -8.98 -18.00
CA MET A 135 -6.15 -8.10 -16.86
C MET A 135 -5.64 -8.72 -15.57
N ARG A 136 -5.03 -7.92 -14.72
CA ARG A 136 -4.40 -8.34 -13.45
C ARG A 136 -4.78 -7.40 -12.32
N ILE A 137 -5.15 -7.93 -11.18
CA ILE A 137 -5.51 -7.16 -9.98
C ILE A 137 -4.98 -7.86 -8.73
N GLY A 138 -4.29 -7.13 -7.85
CA GLY A 138 -3.86 -7.71 -6.60
C GLY A 138 -2.81 -6.92 -5.84
N TYR A 139 -2.15 -7.61 -4.95
CA TYR A 139 -1.07 -7.10 -4.13
C TYR A 139 0.26 -7.58 -4.72
N TYR A 140 0.80 -6.80 -5.65
CA TYR A 140 2.00 -7.16 -6.37
C TYR A 140 2.71 -5.95 -6.98
N GLY A 141 4.01 -6.08 -7.18
CA GLY A 141 4.86 -5.13 -7.88
C GLY A 141 5.50 -5.73 -9.13
N LYS A 142 6.59 -5.11 -9.57
CA LYS A 142 7.37 -5.56 -10.73
C LYS A 142 7.87 -7.00 -10.57
N GLU A 143 8.37 -7.36 -9.40
CA GLU A 143 9.14 -8.58 -9.15
C GLU A 143 8.40 -9.65 -8.35
N ASN A 144 7.58 -9.23 -7.40
CA ASN A 144 6.93 -10.11 -6.43
C ASN A 144 5.45 -9.81 -6.29
N GLY A 145 4.69 -10.79 -5.83
CA GLY A 145 3.31 -10.57 -5.39
C GLY A 145 2.33 -11.67 -5.74
N ILE A 146 1.09 -11.42 -5.35
CA ILE A 146 -0.05 -12.33 -5.56
C ILE A 146 -1.17 -11.54 -6.21
N TYR A 147 -1.75 -12.07 -7.28
CA TYR A 147 -2.81 -11.41 -8.01
C TYR A 147 -3.75 -12.39 -8.71
N PHE A 148 -4.95 -11.90 -8.98
CA PHE A 148 -5.90 -12.52 -9.89
C PHE A 148 -5.62 -12.03 -11.31
N GLU A 149 -5.66 -12.96 -12.26
CA GLU A 149 -5.45 -12.68 -13.68
C GLU A 149 -6.57 -13.29 -14.51
N ARG A 150 -7.06 -12.53 -15.48
CA ARG A 150 -7.82 -13.04 -16.61
C ARG A 150 -7.01 -12.80 -17.88
N ASP A 151 -6.79 -13.87 -18.65
CA ASP A 151 -6.07 -13.87 -19.92
C ASP A 151 -7.00 -14.46 -21.00
N GLY A 152 -7.58 -13.61 -21.83
CA GLY A 152 -8.72 -14.01 -22.63
C GLY A 152 -9.90 -14.46 -21.75
N GLU A 153 -10.35 -15.70 -21.91
CA GLU A 153 -11.40 -16.31 -21.06
C GLU A 153 -10.86 -17.07 -19.86
N GLU A 154 -9.56 -17.34 -19.82
CA GLU A 154 -8.94 -18.15 -18.78
C GLU A 154 -8.66 -17.34 -17.52
N LEU A 155 -8.94 -17.93 -16.36
CA LEU A 155 -8.81 -17.32 -15.04
C LEU A 155 -7.68 -17.98 -14.26
N TYR A 156 -6.83 -17.17 -13.65
CA TYR A 156 -5.69 -17.63 -12.89
C TYR A 156 -5.58 -16.90 -11.54
N ILE A 157 -5.08 -17.60 -10.54
CA ILE A 157 -4.44 -17.03 -9.37
C ILE A 157 -2.94 -17.18 -9.55
N VAL A 158 -2.21 -16.10 -9.46
CA VAL A 158 -0.79 -16.05 -9.82
C VAL A 158 0.06 -15.64 -8.65
N LYS A 159 1.15 -16.38 -8.43
CA LYS A 159 2.27 -16.00 -7.57
C LYS A 159 3.45 -15.59 -8.43
N ARG A 160 3.91 -14.35 -8.29
CA ARG A 160 5.11 -13.81 -8.92
C ARG A 160 6.24 -13.76 -7.91
N SER A 161 7.43 -14.15 -8.30
CA SER A 161 8.61 -14.20 -7.44
C SER A 161 9.89 -13.94 -8.22
N ALA A 162 10.82 -13.17 -7.64
CA ALA A 162 12.16 -12.94 -8.18
C ALA A 162 13.26 -13.66 -7.39
N VAL A 163 12.91 -14.60 -6.51
CA VAL A 163 13.88 -15.32 -5.64
C VAL A 163 14.98 -16.05 -6.41
N SER A 164 14.69 -16.50 -7.64
CA SER A 164 15.67 -17.15 -8.50
C SER A 164 16.64 -16.20 -9.22
N GLY A 165 16.56 -14.88 -8.97
CA GLY A 165 17.27 -13.85 -9.73
C GLY A 165 16.58 -13.46 -11.04
N SER A 166 15.46 -14.09 -11.36
CA SER A 166 14.60 -13.78 -12.50
C SER A 166 13.14 -13.84 -12.09
N ILE A 167 12.27 -13.08 -12.75
CA ILE A 167 10.84 -13.08 -12.46
C ILE A 167 10.23 -14.40 -12.94
N VAL A 168 9.64 -15.15 -12.01
CA VAL A 168 8.93 -16.40 -12.26
C VAL A 168 7.47 -16.23 -11.83
N GLU A 169 6.54 -16.58 -12.70
CA GLU A 169 5.11 -16.58 -12.44
C GLU A 169 4.58 -18.02 -12.32
N THR A 170 4.07 -18.37 -11.15
CA THR A 170 3.31 -19.61 -10.94
C THR A 170 1.85 -19.30 -11.18
N ARG A 171 1.36 -19.59 -12.37
CA ARG A 171 -0.03 -19.37 -12.79
C ARG A 171 -0.87 -20.62 -12.49
N VAL A 172 -1.86 -20.50 -11.60
CA VAL A 172 -2.76 -21.61 -11.24
C VAL A 172 -4.12 -21.37 -11.88
N PRO A 173 -4.51 -22.13 -12.91
CA PRO A 173 -5.80 -21.95 -13.57
C PRO A 173 -6.95 -22.31 -12.61
N GLN A 174 -8.15 -21.75 -12.86
CA GLN A 174 -9.34 -21.96 -12.02
C GLN A 174 -9.64 -23.45 -11.77
N SER A 175 -9.46 -24.28 -12.78
CA SER A 175 -9.67 -25.74 -12.69
C SER A 175 -8.74 -26.44 -11.68
N GLN A 176 -7.62 -25.80 -11.31
CA GLN A 176 -6.62 -26.33 -10.38
C GLN A 176 -6.62 -25.60 -9.03
N TRP A 177 -7.53 -24.66 -8.77
CA TRP A 177 -7.64 -24.07 -7.43
C TRP A 177 -7.93 -25.16 -6.41
N ASN A 178 -7.17 -25.15 -5.32
CA ASN A 178 -7.10 -26.30 -4.43
C ASN A 178 -8.12 -26.28 -3.29
N THR A 179 -8.92 -25.20 -3.14
CA THR A 179 -9.94 -25.12 -2.07
C THR A 179 -11.33 -24.96 -2.66
N ASN A 180 -11.62 -23.90 -3.41
CA ASN A 180 -12.89 -23.69 -4.05
C ASN A 180 -12.69 -23.16 -5.47
N LYS A 181 -13.17 -23.89 -6.46
CA LYS A 181 -13.00 -23.54 -7.87
C LYS A 181 -14.00 -22.51 -8.38
N LEU A 182 -15.02 -22.19 -7.61
CA LEU A 182 -16.14 -21.33 -8.04
C LEU A 182 -16.75 -21.76 -9.38
N ASP A 183 -16.92 -23.05 -9.56
CA ASP A 183 -17.37 -23.70 -10.81
C ASP A 183 -18.87 -23.99 -10.83
N GLY A 184 -19.59 -23.64 -9.78
CA GLY A 184 -21.04 -23.89 -9.66
C GLY A 184 -21.43 -25.35 -9.39
N LEU A 185 -20.45 -26.23 -9.16
CA LEU A 185 -20.72 -27.68 -9.03
C LEU A 185 -21.19 -28.08 -7.62
N SER A 186 -21.22 -27.17 -6.67
CA SER A 186 -21.73 -27.43 -5.32
C SER A 186 -22.36 -26.18 -4.69
N ILE A 187 -23.17 -26.41 -3.64
CA ILE A 187 -23.82 -25.33 -2.87
C ILE A 187 -22.81 -24.32 -2.27
N ILE A 188 -21.60 -24.79 -1.94
CA ILE A 188 -20.52 -23.97 -1.38
C ILE A 188 -19.56 -23.43 -2.47
N SER A 189 -19.77 -23.79 -3.73
CA SER A 189 -19.00 -23.33 -4.89
C SER A 189 -19.94 -22.60 -5.86
N PRO A 190 -20.24 -21.33 -5.65
CA PRO A 190 -21.06 -20.58 -6.59
C PRO A 190 -20.35 -20.47 -7.95
N ASN A 191 -21.12 -20.30 -9.02
CA ASN A 191 -20.54 -20.06 -10.34
C ASN A 191 -19.94 -18.65 -10.38
N PHE A 192 -18.69 -18.55 -10.81
CA PHE A 192 -17.98 -17.27 -10.96
C PHE A 192 -18.26 -16.68 -12.34
N ASN A 193 -18.89 -15.53 -12.37
CA ASN A 193 -19.10 -14.76 -13.59
C ASN A 193 -18.10 -13.60 -13.65
N SER A 194 -17.01 -13.80 -14.39
CA SER A 194 -15.90 -12.83 -14.51
C SER A 194 -16.31 -11.47 -15.11
N ASP A 195 -17.47 -11.37 -15.75
CA ASP A 195 -17.98 -10.15 -16.36
C ASP A 195 -18.60 -9.19 -15.34
N ARG A 196 -18.79 -9.64 -14.11
CA ARG A 196 -19.40 -8.87 -13.04
C ARG A 196 -18.35 -8.22 -12.14
N SER A 197 -18.83 -7.37 -11.22
CA SER A 197 -17.96 -6.76 -10.21
C SER A 197 -17.63 -7.77 -9.12
N HIS A 198 -16.36 -7.78 -8.70
CA HIS A 198 -15.84 -8.71 -7.70
C HIS A 198 -15.00 -8.00 -6.64
N ILE A 199 -14.92 -8.62 -5.48
CA ILE A 199 -13.94 -8.29 -4.44
C ILE A 199 -12.94 -9.45 -4.38
N PHE A 200 -11.74 -9.25 -4.89
CA PHE A 200 -10.63 -10.18 -4.75
C PHE A 200 -9.86 -9.85 -3.47
N TRP A 201 -9.53 -10.85 -2.70
CA TRP A 201 -8.75 -10.68 -1.47
C TRP A 201 -7.56 -11.61 -1.45
N THR A 202 -6.51 -11.13 -0.78
CA THR A 202 -5.28 -11.88 -0.50
C THR A 202 -4.91 -11.65 0.95
N ASP A 203 -4.66 -12.73 1.68
CA ASP A 203 -4.26 -12.75 3.06
C ASP A 203 -2.99 -13.56 3.19
N PHE A 204 -1.92 -12.96 3.69
CA PHE A 204 -0.66 -13.65 3.83
C PHE A 204 0.06 -13.47 5.15
N GLU A 205 0.65 -14.58 5.53
CA GLU A 205 1.63 -14.72 6.58
C GLU A 205 2.99 -14.89 5.89
N TRP A 206 3.67 -13.81 5.50
CA TRP A 206 4.87 -14.01 4.68
C TRP A 206 5.94 -14.78 5.43
N LEU A 207 6.54 -14.26 6.52
CA LEU A 207 7.66 -14.89 7.26
C LEU A 207 8.67 -15.64 6.36
N GLY A 208 8.74 -15.28 5.07
CA GLY A 208 9.53 -15.92 4.02
C GLY A 208 8.94 -17.22 3.48
N VAL A 209 8.27 -18.02 4.29
CA VAL A 209 7.76 -19.37 3.96
C VAL A 209 6.30 -19.60 4.38
N GLY A 210 5.62 -18.60 4.88
CA GLY A 210 4.23 -18.72 5.32
C GLY A 210 3.25 -18.98 4.17
N SER A 211 2.03 -19.33 4.52
CA SER A 211 0.98 -19.60 3.55
C SER A 211 0.34 -18.32 3.03
N VAL A 212 -0.16 -18.36 1.80
CA VAL A 212 -0.98 -17.30 1.22
C VAL A 212 -2.35 -17.86 0.88
N ARG A 213 -3.39 -17.26 1.47
CA ARG A 213 -4.79 -17.55 1.15
C ARG A 213 -5.32 -16.48 0.22
N THR A 214 -6.08 -16.89 -0.79
CA THR A 214 -6.66 -15.95 -1.74
C THR A 214 -8.00 -16.43 -2.27
N GLY A 215 -8.85 -15.50 -2.64
CA GLY A 215 -10.17 -15.80 -3.15
C GLY A 215 -11.06 -14.57 -3.34
N PHE A 216 -12.36 -14.79 -3.22
CA PHE A 216 -13.35 -13.75 -3.48
C PHE A 216 -14.34 -13.59 -2.32
N VAL A 217 -14.89 -12.38 -2.18
CA VAL A 217 -16.03 -12.17 -1.29
C VAL A 217 -17.31 -12.27 -2.14
N ILE A 218 -18.13 -13.27 -1.84
CA ILE A 218 -19.40 -13.51 -2.53
C ILE A 218 -20.52 -13.59 -1.48
N ASN A 219 -21.59 -12.85 -1.66
CA ASN A 219 -22.71 -12.78 -0.72
C ASN A 219 -22.28 -12.46 0.73
N GLY A 220 -21.25 -11.60 0.89
CA GLY A 220 -20.74 -11.21 2.20
C GLY A 220 -19.85 -12.25 2.87
N GLN A 221 -19.49 -13.34 2.21
CA GLN A 221 -18.65 -14.41 2.74
C GLN A 221 -17.29 -14.43 2.03
N PHE A 222 -16.22 -14.59 2.80
CA PHE A 222 -14.88 -14.84 2.27
C PHE A 222 -14.78 -16.28 1.80
N ILE A 223 -14.67 -16.49 0.50
CA ILE A 223 -14.47 -17.81 -0.10
C ILE A 223 -13.01 -17.96 -0.46
N ILE A 224 -12.32 -18.91 0.18
CA ILE A 224 -10.95 -19.26 -0.17
C ILE A 224 -10.98 -20.09 -1.45
N CYS A 225 -10.31 -19.60 -2.51
CA CYS A 225 -10.21 -20.32 -3.77
C CYS A 225 -8.92 -21.14 -3.88
N HIS A 226 -7.80 -20.53 -3.50
CA HIS A 226 -6.51 -21.19 -3.57
C HIS A 226 -5.63 -20.82 -2.38
N ILE A 227 -4.82 -21.77 -1.93
CA ILE A 227 -3.81 -21.59 -0.89
C ILE A 227 -2.46 -21.99 -1.45
N PHE A 228 -1.49 -21.06 -1.44
CA PHE A 228 -0.10 -21.41 -1.67
C PHE A 228 0.54 -21.83 -0.34
N HIS A 229 1.04 -23.06 -0.28
CA HIS A 229 1.77 -23.60 0.87
C HIS A 229 3.26 -23.58 0.59
N HIS A 230 4.06 -23.09 1.52
CA HIS A 230 5.51 -22.95 1.33
C HIS A 230 6.30 -23.62 2.46
N ALA A 231 5.94 -23.42 3.73
CA ALA A 231 6.61 -24.09 4.84
C ALA A 231 6.59 -25.61 4.67
N ASN A 232 7.73 -26.25 4.86
CA ASN A 232 7.95 -27.69 4.60
C ASN A 232 7.85 -28.13 3.11
N HIS A 233 7.78 -27.18 2.16
CA HIS A 233 7.71 -27.46 0.73
C HIS A 233 8.84 -26.82 -0.09
N ILE A 234 9.47 -25.74 0.43
CA ILE A 234 10.54 -25.01 -0.25
C ILE A 234 11.74 -24.85 0.68
N GLU A 235 12.94 -24.67 0.13
CA GLU A 235 14.19 -24.52 0.90
C GLU A 235 14.52 -23.05 1.24
N GLY A 236 13.90 -22.09 0.59
CA GLY A 236 14.15 -20.64 0.76
C GLY A 236 12.86 -19.86 0.96
N THR A 237 12.88 -18.59 0.62
CA THR A 237 11.70 -17.73 0.64
C THR A 237 10.92 -17.86 -0.67
N TYR A 238 9.59 -17.63 -0.63
CA TYR A 238 8.77 -17.69 -1.85
C TYR A 238 8.66 -16.36 -2.58
N MET A 239 9.03 -15.25 -1.93
CA MET A 239 9.17 -13.90 -2.51
C MET A 239 10.34 -13.20 -1.82
N THR A 240 11.02 -12.29 -2.50
CA THR A 240 12.14 -11.54 -1.93
C THR A 240 11.67 -10.48 -0.92
N THR A 241 10.46 -9.97 -1.10
CA THR A 241 9.81 -9.02 -0.19
C THR A 241 8.30 -9.24 -0.18
N ALA A 242 7.65 -8.91 0.93
CA ALA A 242 6.20 -8.82 1.06
C ALA A 242 5.72 -7.37 1.22
N THR A 243 6.63 -6.41 1.13
CA THR A 243 6.31 -4.97 1.15
C THR A 243 6.05 -4.52 -0.29
N LEU A 244 4.77 -4.53 -0.68
CA LEU A 244 4.34 -4.41 -2.07
C LEU A 244 3.24 -3.36 -2.24
N PRO A 245 3.01 -2.85 -3.46
CA PRO A 245 1.86 -2.01 -3.78
C PRO A 245 0.60 -2.83 -4.08
N ILE A 246 -0.55 -2.16 -4.13
CA ILE A 246 -1.71 -2.65 -4.88
C ILE A 246 -1.55 -2.23 -6.33
N ARG A 247 -1.88 -3.14 -7.26
CA ARG A 247 -1.74 -2.89 -8.69
C ARG A 247 -2.94 -3.42 -9.47
N TYR A 248 -3.36 -2.62 -10.45
CA TYR A 248 -4.30 -2.94 -11.50
C TYR A 248 -3.58 -2.80 -12.84
N GLU A 249 -3.71 -3.80 -13.70
CA GLU A 249 -3.07 -3.84 -15.02
C GLU A 249 -4.04 -4.35 -16.07
N VAL A 250 -4.10 -3.67 -17.21
CA VAL A 250 -4.78 -4.16 -18.41
C VAL A 250 -3.84 -4.00 -19.59
N LYS A 251 -3.73 -5.06 -20.40
CA LYS A 251 -2.77 -5.13 -21.51
C LYS A 251 -3.34 -5.93 -22.69
N ASN A 252 -3.05 -5.45 -23.90
CA ASN A 252 -3.19 -6.25 -25.12
C ASN A 252 -1.95 -7.12 -25.33
N THR A 253 -2.14 -8.43 -25.39
CA THR A 253 -1.10 -9.43 -25.72
C THR A 253 -1.03 -9.73 -27.23
N GLY A 254 -1.95 -9.20 -27.98
CA GLY A 254 -2.07 -9.17 -29.44
C GLY A 254 -3.07 -8.09 -29.83
N ALA A 255 -3.41 -7.97 -31.09
CA ALA A 255 -4.49 -7.07 -31.53
C ALA A 255 -5.84 -7.49 -30.91
N SER A 256 -6.59 -6.53 -30.40
CA SER A 256 -7.88 -6.75 -29.72
C SER A 256 -8.96 -5.78 -30.23
N THR A 257 -10.15 -5.84 -29.64
CA THR A 257 -11.23 -4.84 -29.89
C THR A 257 -11.22 -3.70 -28.87
N GLY A 258 -10.19 -3.65 -28.02
CA GLY A 258 -10.12 -2.74 -26.87
C GLY A 258 -10.88 -3.28 -25.65
N ALA A 259 -10.49 -2.89 -24.46
CA ALA A 259 -11.13 -3.33 -23.22
C ALA A 259 -11.03 -2.28 -22.11
N THR A 260 -11.92 -2.37 -21.13
CA THR A 260 -11.93 -1.50 -19.96
C THR A 260 -11.89 -2.34 -18.68
N LEU A 261 -10.86 -2.14 -17.87
CA LEU A 261 -10.80 -2.61 -16.49
C LEU A 261 -11.32 -1.50 -15.57
N LYS A 262 -12.33 -1.79 -14.77
CA LYS A 262 -12.89 -0.85 -13.78
C LYS A 262 -12.23 -1.07 -12.42
N GLN A 263 -11.59 -0.03 -11.89
CA GLN A 263 -11.06 0.00 -10.54
C GLN A 263 -12.06 0.70 -9.63
N ILE A 264 -12.56 0.03 -8.57
CA ILE A 264 -13.65 0.55 -7.74
C ILE A 264 -13.14 1.02 -6.37
N CYS A 265 -12.57 0.13 -5.56
CA CYS A 265 -11.91 0.51 -4.31
C CYS A 265 -10.87 -0.54 -3.88
N SER A 266 -10.01 -0.13 -2.96
CA SER A 266 -8.96 -1.00 -2.44
C SER A 266 -8.66 -0.67 -0.99
N THR A 267 -8.27 -1.70 -0.22
CA THR A 267 -7.79 -1.53 1.14
C THR A 267 -6.68 -2.52 1.46
N VAL A 268 -5.77 -2.12 2.35
CA VAL A 268 -4.74 -2.98 2.94
C VAL A 268 -4.82 -2.84 4.45
N ILE A 269 -4.91 -3.97 5.13
CA ILE A 269 -5.13 -4.06 6.58
C ILE A 269 -4.08 -4.97 7.19
N SER A 270 -3.38 -4.50 8.21
CA SER A 270 -2.58 -5.35 9.10
C SER A 270 -3.48 -5.88 10.22
N GLU A 271 -3.73 -7.19 10.26
CA GLU A 271 -4.70 -7.78 11.18
C GLU A 271 -4.14 -7.96 12.61
N GLY A 272 -2.85 -7.83 12.79
CA GLY A 272 -2.20 -7.84 14.12
C GLY A 272 -1.88 -6.44 14.67
N GLY A 273 -2.51 -5.38 14.16
CA GLY A 273 -2.15 -4.00 14.46
C GLY A 273 -0.87 -3.55 13.74
N TYR A 274 -0.35 -2.37 14.09
CA TYR A 274 0.87 -1.83 13.53
C TYR A 274 1.79 -1.32 14.65
N SER A 275 3.08 -1.61 14.54
CA SER A 275 4.10 -1.15 15.47
C SER A 275 5.21 -0.43 14.71
N ALA A 276 5.45 0.83 15.02
CA ALA A 276 6.54 1.60 14.43
C ALA A 276 7.88 1.18 15.07
N LEU A 277 8.40 0.02 14.64
CA LEU A 277 9.70 -0.52 15.05
C LEU A 277 10.70 -0.23 13.94
N SER A 278 11.32 0.94 13.98
CA SER A 278 12.15 1.42 12.88
C SER A 278 13.29 2.28 13.36
N LEU A 279 14.29 2.47 12.53
CA LEU A 279 15.40 3.36 12.81
C LEU A 279 14.99 4.82 12.53
N ALA A 280 15.08 5.67 13.54
CA ALA A 280 14.88 7.11 13.39
C ALA A 280 16.13 7.76 12.78
N ARG A 281 15.92 8.59 11.77
CA ARG A 281 16.94 9.34 11.05
C ARG A 281 16.51 10.80 10.87
N GLY A 282 17.44 11.65 10.45
CA GLY A 282 17.13 13.03 10.16
C GLY A 282 18.27 13.75 9.46
N ALA A 283 17.92 14.83 8.79
CA ALA A 283 18.88 15.74 8.15
C ALA A 283 18.47 17.19 8.36
N SER A 284 19.42 18.10 8.32
CA SER A 284 19.21 19.54 8.52
C SER A 284 20.10 20.36 7.59
N THR A 285 19.66 21.59 7.35
CA THR A 285 20.52 22.61 6.72
C THR A 285 21.68 22.99 7.62
N ALA A 286 22.70 23.64 7.09
CA ALA A 286 23.74 24.28 7.88
C ALA A 286 23.13 25.36 8.80
N LEU A 287 23.76 25.60 9.97
CA LEU A 287 23.32 26.61 10.95
C LEU A 287 23.40 28.05 10.44
N THR A 288 24.13 28.30 9.35
CA THR A 288 24.11 29.60 8.66
C THR A 288 22.77 29.93 8.02
N GLY A 289 21.92 28.92 7.86
CA GLY A 289 20.61 29.06 7.25
C GLY A 289 20.65 29.21 5.72
N LYS A 290 19.46 29.29 5.15
CA LYS A 290 19.22 29.59 3.74
C LYS A 290 18.45 30.88 3.61
N ASN A 291 18.87 31.73 2.67
CA ASN A 291 18.22 33.01 2.41
C ASN A 291 16.80 32.80 1.84
N LEU A 292 15.82 33.48 2.42
CA LEU A 292 14.42 33.39 2.06
C LEU A 292 13.97 34.52 1.11
N SER A 293 12.82 34.34 0.53
CA SER A 293 12.14 35.29 -0.34
C SER A 293 10.82 35.71 0.30
N GLN A 294 10.33 36.91 -0.03
CA GLN A 294 9.00 37.39 0.32
C GLN A 294 7.89 36.85 -0.59
N ILE A 295 8.24 36.32 -1.76
CA ILE A 295 7.27 36.09 -2.85
C ILE A 295 7.06 34.58 -3.07
N ARG A 296 8.09 33.77 -2.88
CA ARG A 296 8.08 32.36 -3.24
C ARG A 296 8.65 31.50 -2.13
N PHE A 297 8.09 30.30 -1.95
CA PHE A 297 8.69 29.29 -1.10
C PHE A 297 10.10 28.95 -1.57
N ARG A 298 11.04 29.00 -0.66
CA ARG A 298 12.41 28.51 -0.81
C ARG A 298 12.54 27.15 -0.16
N PRO A 299 13.05 26.12 -0.85
CA PRO A 299 13.28 24.82 -0.25
C PRO A 299 14.39 24.93 0.80
N LEU A 300 14.12 24.52 2.01
CA LEU A 300 15.11 24.38 3.08
C LEU A 300 15.79 23.03 2.96
N ILE A 301 14.99 21.98 2.94
CA ILE A 301 15.45 20.60 2.81
C ILE A 301 14.47 19.79 1.98
N ASN A 302 15.01 18.96 1.13
CA ASN A 302 14.30 18.02 0.27
C ASN A 302 14.71 16.61 0.64
N ILE A 303 13.76 15.67 0.69
CA ILE A 303 14.04 14.24 0.88
C ILE A 303 13.27 13.41 -0.14
N ARG A 304 13.84 12.27 -0.54
CA ARG A 304 13.18 11.27 -1.41
C ARG A 304 13.77 9.88 -1.20
N LEU A 305 13.08 8.85 -1.66
CA LEU A 305 13.65 7.51 -1.75
C LEU A 305 14.80 7.50 -2.77
N LYS A 306 15.89 6.81 -2.44
CA LYS A 306 16.99 6.57 -3.36
C LYS A 306 16.54 5.74 -4.57
N SER A 307 17.26 5.91 -5.68
CA SER A 307 17.16 4.98 -6.80
C SER A 307 17.40 3.54 -6.36
N GLY A 308 16.60 2.59 -6.86
CA GLY A 308 16.69 1.17 -6.49
C GLY A 308 16.06 0.80 -5.13
N ARG A 309 15.51 1.76 -4.38
CA ARG A 309 14.83 1.52 -3.09
C ARG A 309 13.29 1.56 -3.23
N THR A 310 12.78 0.84 -4.21
CA THR A 310 11.35 0.91 -4.59
C THR A 310 10.40 0.23 -3.59
N ASP A 311 10.91 -0.56 -2.67
CA ASP A 311 10.18 -1.21 -1.57
C ASP A 311 10.49 -0.59 -0.18
N GLY A 312 11.26 0.50 -0.14
CA GLY A 312 11.53 1.25 1.10
C GLY A 312 10.26 1.88 1.68
N VAL A 313 10.07 1.72 2.98
CA VAL A 313 8.99 2.39 3.73
C VAL A 313 9.60 3.46 4.61
N VAL A 314 9.42 4.71 4.21
CA VAL A 314 9.95 5.88 4.91
C VAL A 314 8.81 6.80 5.31
N ILE A 315 8.69 7.06 6.60
CA ILE A 315 7.62 7.87 7.18
C ILE A 315 8.22 9.09 7.87
N PRO A 316 8.05 10.32 7.34
CA PRO A 316 8.43 11.54 8.01
C PRO A 316 7.68 11.71 9.33
N THR A 317 8.40 12.02 10.41
CA THR A 317 7.83 12.10 11.76
C THR A 317 7.77 13.52 12.30
N GLU A 318 8.76 14.33 11.96
CA GLU A 318 8.87 15.70 12.45
C GLU A 318 9.62 16.56 11.43
N ALA A 319 9.25 17.83 11.36
CA ALA A 319 10.04 18.85 10.70
C ALA A 319 10.18 20.07 11.63
N MET A 320 11.26 20.82 11.50
CA MET A 320 11.48 22.05 12.25
C MET A 320 11.92 23.15 11.29
N VAL A 321 11.44 24.35 11.54
CA VAL A 321 11.96 25.58 10.92
C VAL A 321 12.36 26.54 12.02
N TYR A 322 13.56 27.08 11.89
CA TYR A 322 14.09 28.14 12.76
C TYR A 322 14.47 29.34 11.91
N GLY A 323 13.77 30.46 12.08
CA GLY A 323 14.11 31.74 11.45
C GLY A 323 15.16 32.45 12.28
N LEU A 324 16.22 32.94 11.63
CA LEU A 324 17.38 33.54 12.29
C LEU A 324 17.18 35.03 12.64
N GLN A 325 16.18 35.69 12.05
CA GLN A 325 15.93 37.11 12.19
C GLN A 325 14.53 37.37 12.77
N GLN A 326 14.31 38.66 13.18
CA GLN A 326 13.02 39.16 13.62
C GLN A 326 12.09 39.40 12.40
N ALA A 327 11.29 38.39 12.08
CA ALA A 327 10.33 38.43 10.99
C ALA A 327 9.17 37.45 11.24
N ALA A 328 8.11 37.56 10.48
CA ALA A 328 7.14 36.48 10.36
C ALA A 328 7.55 35.54 9.24
N PHE A 329 7.50 34.25 9.53
CA PHE A 329 7.86 33.17 8.62
C PHE A 329 6.63 32.31 8.35
N LYS A 330 6.44 31.93 7.09
CA LYS A 330 5.48 30.90 6.71
C LYS A 330 6.25 29.69 6.22
N PHE A 331 5.91 28.49 6.72
CA PHE A 331 6.46 27.23 6.25
C PHE A 331 5.44 26.42 5.50
N ALA A 332 5.90 25.50 4.67
CA ALA A 332 5.09 24.49 4.01
C ALA A 332 5.84 23.15 3.93
N ILE A 333 5.09 22.06 4.10
CA ILE A 333 5.48 20.71 3.69
C ILE A 333 4.81 20.43 2.35
N ILE A 334 5.60 20.12 1.32
CA ILE A 334 5.16 20.00 -0.06
C ILE A 334 5.52 18.62 -0.59
N LYS A 335 4.54 17.85 -1.03
CA LYS A 335 4.73 16.53 -1.65
C LYS A 335 4.69 16.64 -3.18
N GLY A 336 5.61 15.95 -3.86
CA GLY A 336 5.66 15.91 -5.33
C GLY A 336 6.14 17.21 -5.96
N SER A 337 6.98 17.99 -5.26
CA SER A 337 7.62 19.17 -5.82
C SER A 337 8.76 18.78 -6.78
N SER A 338 9.12 19.69 -7.68
CA SER A 338 10.42 19.65 -8.37
C SER A 338 11.25 20.86 -7.98
N VAL A 339 12.54 20.65 -7.71
CA VAL A 339 13.48 21.68 -7.27
C VAL A 339 14.58 21.91 -8.29
N ASN A 340 15.18 23.09 -8.27
CA ASN A 340 16.22 23.48 -9.22
C ASN A 340 17.59 23.02 -8.74
N SER A 341 18.31 22.29 -9.60
CA SER A 341 19.72 21.89 -9.41
C SER A 341 20.02 21.29 -8.01
N PRO A 342 19.28 20.27 -7.54
CA PRO A 342 19.56 19.65 -6.26
C PRO A 342 20.88 18.89 -6.28
N SER A 343 21.61 18.91 -5.16
CA SER A 343 22.77 18.05 -4.92
C SER A 343 22.39 17.00 -3.86
N TRP A 344 22.02 15.82 -4.33
CA TRP A 344 21.54 14.75 -3.45
C TRP A 344 22.68 14.12 -2.67
N GLU A 345 22.50 13.99 -1.37
CA GLU A 345 23.43 13.39 -0.43
C GLU A 345 22.77 12.22 0.28
N SER A 346 23.54 11.19 0.60
CA SER A 346 23.11 10.06 1.42
C SER A 346 23.63 10.24 2.85
N LEU A 347 22.81 9.90 3.84
CA LEU A 347 23.30 9.85 5.23
C LEU A 347 24.36 8.76 5.40
N ASP A 348 24.10 7.58 4.88
CA ASP A 348 24.98 6.43 4.83
C ASP A 348 24.50 5.41 3.80
N ASP A 349 25.19 4.29 3.66
CA ASP A 349 24.88 3.23 2.70
C ASP A 349 23.62 2.43 3.08
N LEU A 350 23.21 2.49 4.34
CA LEU A 350 22.05 1.74 4.87
C LEU A 350 20.74 2.52 4.77
N SER A 351 20.80 3.85 4.64
CA SER A 351 19.61 4.68 4.51
C SER A 351 18.94 4.49 3.15
N ASP A 352 17.62 4.37 3.14
CA ASP A 352 16.79 4.36 1.93
C ASP A 352 16.51 5.76 1.38
N VAL A 353 16.91 6.81 2.12
CA VAL A 353 16.66 8.21 1.80
C VAL A 353 17.92 8.90 1.34
N GLU A 354 17.77 9.74 0.32
CA GLU A 354 18.71 10.81 0.01
C GLU A 354 18.05 12.17 0.26
N TYR A 355 18.86 13.13 0.70
CA TYR A 355 18.41 14.47 1.01
C TYR A 355 19.20 15.52 0.23
N ASP A 356 18.62 16.71 0.07
CA ASP A 356 19.25 17.86 -0.54
C ASP A 356 18.93 19.12 0.27
N THR A 357 19.98 19.90 0.51
CA THR A 357 19.89 21.22 1.15
C THR A 357 20.46 22.32 0.26
N SER A 358 20.86 22.00 -0.98
CA SER A 358 21.52 22.93 -1.91
C SER A 358 20.54 23.68 -2.81
N ALA A 359 19.44 23.03 -3.22
CA ALA A 359 18.45 23.65 -4.10
C ALA A 359 17.93 24.97 -3.54
N ASP A 360 17.91 26.02 -4.35
CA ASP A 360 17.53 27.37 -3.95
C ASP A 360 16.15 27.82 -4.45
N SER A 361 15.50 27.04 -5.28
CA SER A 361 14.17 27.33 -5.82
C SER A 361 13.36 26.07 -6.13
N ILE A 362 12.03 26.23 -6.08
CA ILE A 362 11.06 25.22 -6.49
C ILE A 362 10.60 25.56 -7.89
N ASN A 363 10.79 24.63 -8.84
CA ASN A 363 10.35 24.79 -10.22
C ASN A 363 8.84 24.52 -10.36
N THR A 364 8.37 23.43 -9.76
CA THR A 364 6.95 23.08 -9.74
C THR A 364 6.54 22.81 -8.29
N ILE A 365 5.55 23.56 -7.82
CA ILE A 365 4.94 23.29 -6.52
C ILE A 365 4.03 22.08 -6.69
N GLY A 366 4.29 21.04 -5.90
CA GLY A 366 3.38 19.91 -5.74
C GLY A 366 2.21 20.23 -4.82
N THR A 367 1.74 19.24 -4.07
CA THR A 367 0.67 19.40 -3.09
C THR A 367 1.21 19.89 -1.76
N ILE A 368 0.72 21.05 -1.29
CA ILE A 368 1.00 21.52 0.08
C ILE A 368 0.14 20.68 1.04
N VAL A 369 0.80 19.84 1.84
CA VAL A 369 0.12 18.93 2.77
C VAL A 369 0.01 19.50 4.18
N LYS A 370 0.88 20.43 4.54
CA LYS A 370 0.83 21.16 5.80
C LYS A 370 1.49 22.52 5.65
N GLU A 371 0.89 23.55 6.23
CA GLU A 371 1.49 24.89 6.30
C GLU A 371 1.19 25.56 7.63
N GLY A 372 1.97 26.58 7.97
CA GLY A 372 1.77 27.38 9.17
C GLY A 372 2.64 28.61 9.18
N ILE A 373 2.42 29.43 10.19
CA ILE A 373 3.14 30.71 10.38
C ILE A 373 3.70 30.76 11.80
N PHE A 374 4.92 31.27 11.95
CA PHE A 374 5.53 31.60 13.24
C PHE A 374 6.26 32.94 13.16
N VAL A 375 6.56 33.50 14.29
CA VAL A 375 7.25 34.80 14.38
C VAL A 375 8.57 34.60 15.10
N GLY A 376 9.66 35.08 14.54
CA GLY A 376 10.96 35.23 15.14
C GLY A 376 11.06 36.57 15.88
N ASP A 377 11.70 36.58 17.04
CA ASP A 377 12.09 37.79 17.76
C ASP A 377 13.54 38.20 17.42
N ASN A 378 14.13 39.12 18.17
CA ASN A 378 15.51 39.58 17.99
C ASN A 378 16.57 38.46 18.14
N LYS A 379 16.20 37.30 18.63
CA LYS A 379 17.06 36.13 18.78
C LYS A 379 16.68 34.97 17.87
N GLY A 380 15.74 35.23 16.95
CA GLY A 380 15.14 34.19 16.08
C GLY A 380 13.88 33.58 16.67
N GLY A 381 13.31 32.61 15.98
CA GLY A 381 12.13 31.88 16.43
C GLY A 381 12.00 30.56 15.71
N SER A 382 11.41 29.58 16.34
CA SER A 382 11.27 28.24 15.78
C SER A 382 9.84 27.74 15.86
N THR A 383 9.53 26.81 14.98
CA THR A 383 8.33 25.97 15.08
C THR A 383 8.71 24.52 14.82
N ILE A 384 8.14 23.63 15.65
CA ILE A 384 8.22 22.19 15.45
C ILE A 384 6.92 21.75 14.80
N ILE A 385 7.03 20.97 13.73
CA ILE A 385 5.94 20.49 12.91
C ILE A 385 5.82 18.99 13.14
N ASN A 386 4.86 18.58 13.97
CA ASN A 386 4.55 17.16 14.14
C ASN A 386 3.94 16.62 12.84
N LEU A 387 4.54 15.59 12.25
CA LEU A 387 4.08 14.90 11.05
C LEU A 387 3.51 13.52 11.37
N MET A 388 3.67 13.03 12.61
CA MET A 388 3.19 11.70 13.01
C MET A 388 1.67 11.55 12.89
N ASP A 389 0.92 12.64 13.11
CA ASP A 389 -0.54 12.62 12.95
C ASP A 389 -0.98 12.37 11.49
N MET A 390 -0.10 12.63 10.54
CA MET A 390 -0.33 12.36 9.11
C MET A 390 0.15 10.96 8.71
N ASN A 391 0.97 10.32 9.56
CA ASN A 391 1.41 8.93 9.48
C ASN A 391 1.62 8.44 8.03
N HIS A 392 0.96 7.34 7.66
CA HIS A 392 1.12 6.73 6.34
C HIS A 392 0.76 7.64 5.16
N SER A 393 -0.01 8.72 5.36
CA SER A 393 -0.31 9.67 4.28
C SER A 393 0.91 10.45 3.77
N LEU A 394 1.94 10.62 4.64
CA LEU A 394 3.22 11.24 4.28
C LEU A 394 4.34 10.25 3.97
N GLN A 395 4.08 8.96 3.99
CA GLN A 395 5.07 7.98 3.52
C GLN A 395 5.62 8.43 2.16
N LEU A 396 6.95 8.39 2.01
CA LEU A 396 7.59 8.77 0.75
C LEU A 396 7.06 7.91 -0.40
N SER A 397 6.73 8.56 -1.49
CA SER A 397 6.19 7.91 -2.68
C SER A 397 7.31 7.28 -3.49
N ARG A 398 6.97 6.19 -4.16
CA ARG A 398 7.82 5.60 -5.20
C ARG A 398 7.86 6.52 -6.41
N GLY A 399 8.90 6.38 -7.21
CA GLY A 399 8.99 7.07 -8.48
C GLY A 399 8.14 6.44 -9.60
N ILE A 400 8.69 6.36 -10.79
CA ILE A 400 8.04 5.82 -11.98
C ILE A 400 7.80 4.31 -11.84
N ILE A 401 6.60 3.86 -12.21
CA ILE A 401 6.20 2.45 -12.21
C ILE A 401 7.19 1.59 -13.02
N ASP A 402 7.58 0.45 -12.47
CA ASP A 402 8.53 -0.52 -13.06
C ASP A 402 9.91 0.06 -13.38
N SER A 403 10.27 1.15 -12.70
CA SER A 403 11.57 1.81 -12.80
C SER A 403 12.29 1.78 -11.46
N ASP A 404 13.60 1.76 -11.51
CA ASP A 404 14.46 1.90 -10.33
C ASP A 404 14.80 3.39 -10.05
N SER A 405 14.02 4.34 -10.62
CA SER A 405 14.18 5.77 -10.39
C SER A 405 13.94 6.14 -8.94
N ALA A 406 14.59 7.23 -8.52
CA ALA A 406 14.33 7.81 -7.21
C ALA A 406 12.85 8.20 -7.03
N GLY A 407 12.40 8.24 -5.77
CA GLY A 407 11.03 8.58 -5.40
C GLY A 407 10.67 10.05 -5.63
N ASP A 408 9.41 10.38 -5.38
CA ASP A 408 8.94 11.77 -5.39
C ASP A 408 9.57 12.57 -4.25
N ILE A 409 9.73 13.87 -4.48
CA ILE A 409 10.36 14.76 -3.50
C ILE A 409 9.34 15.22 -2.46
N LEU A 410 9.70 15.11 -1.18
CA LEU A 410 9.06 15.82 -0.08
C LEU A 410 9.94 16.99 0.32
N THR A 411 9.40 18.21 0.27
CA THR A 411 10.12 19.45 0.52
C THR A 411 9.58 20.13 1.78
N LEU A 412 10.47 20.52 2.69
CA LEU A 412 10.23 21.54 3.70
C LEU A 412 10.68 22.88 3.09
N ALA A 413 9.78 23.82 3.00
CA ALA A 413 10.04 25.13 2.42
C ALA A 413 9.56 26.28 3.32
N ALA A 414 10.13 27.45 3.15
CA ALA A 414 9.72 28.64 3.91
C ALA A 414 9.69 29.91 3.04
N ILE A 415 8.94 30.89 3.52
CA ILE A 415 8.86 32.29 3.04
C ILE A 415 9.04 33.18 4.26
N SER A 416 9.69 34.33 4.10
CA SER A 416 9.72 35.39 5.13
C SER A 416 8.92 36.62 4.69
N THR A 417 8.51 37.43 5.63
CA THR A 417 7.86 38.74 5.36
C THR A 417 8.84 39.80 4.89
N THR A 418 10.16 39.58 5.07
CA THR A 418 11.21 40.47 4.60
C THR A 418 12.16 39.72 3.67
N ASN A 419 12.80 40.41 2.74
CA ASN A 419 13.85 39.82 1.90
C ASN A 419 15.14 39.72 2.72
N ASN A 420 15.95 38.70 2.42
CA ASN A 420 17.24 38.42 3.05
C ASN A 420 17.18 37.93 4.51
N ASP A 421 16.02 37.43 4.95
CA ASP A 421 15.99 36.64 6.17
C ASP A 421 16.49 35.23 5.90
N ASP A 422 17.15 34.67 6.89
CA ASP A 422 17.66 33.30 6.79
C ASP A 422 16.87 32.36 7.69
N ALA A 423 16.70 31.13 7.24
CA ALA A 423 16.11 30.08 8.04
C ALA A 423 16.87 28.76 7.94
N VAL A 424 16.86 28.01 9.04
CA VAL A 424 17.34 26.64 9.15
C VAL A 424 16.14 25.70 9.10
N GLY A 425 16.26 24.58 8.43
CA GLY A 425 15.24 23.52 8.40
C GLY A 425 15.82 22.16 8.73
N SER A 426 15.01 21.30 9.35
CA SER A 426 15.32 19.89 9.53
C SER A 426 14.09 19.04 9.30
N ILE A 427 14.30 17.80 8.86
CA ILE A 427 13.28 16.76 8.76
C ILE A 427 13.82 15.51 9.42
N SER A 428 12.99 14.87 10.25
CA SER A 428 13.22 13.56 10.84
C SER A 428 12.23 12.56 10.28
N TRP A 429 12.66 11.32 10.11
CA TRP A 429 11.83 10.25 9.57
C TRP A 429 12.17 8.90 10.18
N GLN A 430 11.33 7.91 9.93
CA GLN A 430 11.53 6.50 10.26
C GLN A 430 11.70 5.70 8.98
N GLU A 431 12.70 4.79 8.96
CA GLU A 431 12.97 3.83 7.88
C GLU A 431 12.67 2.41 8.37
N HIS A 432 11.92 1.64 7.58
CA HIS A 432 11.47 0.29 7.90
C HIS A 432 11.99 -0.74 6.91
#